data_06decd2782760817e812f5b234d97102
#
_entry.id   06decd2782760817e812f5b234d97102
#
_cell.length_a   1.000
_cell.length_b   1.000
_cell.length_c   1.000
_cell.angle_alpha   90.00
_cell.angle_beta   90.00
_cell.angle_gamma   90.00
#
_symmetry.space_group_name_H-M   'P 1'
#
loop_
_entity.id
_entity.type
_entity.pdbx_description
1 polymer ?
#
loop_
_entity_poly.entity_id
_entity_poly.type
_entity_poly.pdbx_seq_one_letter_code
_entity_poly.pdbx_strand_id
1 'polypeptide(L)'
;MPTKTFIIIAITFIILVIRIKNIGIAFRSINTLIHELSHAIMALLTGGKVTEIKLNDNASRSCRTKSKGNFKTFLVSSSGYISSALFSLLLFYSLNKEWNQYFFYFFMFISIIALIFWIRNAYGIIWTLAFASINFALILIPNAIHNYSNYILLIFGLLIAIDNLIACLTLLYISIITPKKAGDATNIAKTTKIPAFFWALLFLTITIYICYQSYLLFLPIFQK
;
A
#
# COMPACT_ATOMS: atom_id res chain seq x y z
N MET A 1 -5.17 -23.55 -1.90
CA MET A 1 -5.91 -22.27 -1.66
C MET A 1 -6.23 -22.12 -0.20
N PRO A 2 -6.14 -20.91 0.40
CA PRO A 2 -6.55 -20.66 1.79
C PRO A 2 -8.03 -20.96 2.00
N THR A 3 -8.35 -21.53 3.17
CA THR A 3 -9.74 -21.84 3.53
C THR A 3 -10.50 -20.61 3.98
N LYS A 4 -11.84 -20.64 3.93
CA LYS A 4 -12.74 -19.59 4.45
C LYS A 4 -12.39 -19.20 5.90
N THR A 5 -12.21 -20.22 6.75
CA THR A 5 -11.83 -20.02 8.15
C THR A 5 -10.51 -19.29 8.29
N PHE A 6 -9.50 -19.64 7.49
CA PHE A 6 -8.21 -18.95 7.49
C PHE A 6 -8.35 -17.47 7.11
N ILE A 7 -9.16 -17.16 6.10
CA ILE A 7 -9.38 -15.75 5.67
C ILE A 7 -10.01 -14.93 6.79
N ILE A 8 -11.02 -15.47 7.48
CA ILE A 8 -11.67 -14.78 8.60
C ILE A 8 -10.68 -14.55 9.75
N ILE A 9 -9.91 -15.58 10.11
CA ILE A 9 -8.88 -15.47 11.14
C ILE A 9 -7.83 -14.43 10.75
N ALA A 10 -7.35 -14.45 9.50
CA ALA A 10 -6.36 -13.49 9.01
C ALA A 10 -6.88 -12.05 9.06
N ILE A 11 -8.11 -11.79 8.63
CA ILE A 11 -8.73 -10.45 8.70
C ILE A 11 -8.80 -9.98 10.17
N THR A 12 -9.32 -10.83 11.06
CA THR A 12 -9.45 -10.51 12.49
C THR A 12 -8.07 -10.22 13.10
N PHE A 13 -7.10 -11.07 12.83
CA PHE A 13 -5.72 -10.91 13.30
C PHE A 13 -5.09 -9.61 12.80
N ILE A 14 -5.21 -9.29 11.51
CA ILE A 14 -4.68 -8.06 10.93
C ILE A 14 -5.30 -6.83 11.59
N ILE A 15 -6.63 -6.80 11.78
CA ILE A 15 -7.31 -5.66 12.43
C ILE A 15 -6.81 -5.46 13.85
N LEU A 16 -6.54 -6.53 14.59
CA LEU A 16 -6.00 -6.45 15.93
C LEU A 16 -4.55 -5.98 15.93
N VAL A 17 -3.70 -6.58 15.10
CA VAL A 17 -2.26 -6.30 15.06
C VAL A 17 -1.97 -4.87 14.58
N ILE A 18 -2.70 -4.36 13.60
CA ILE A 18 -2.54 -2.97 13.12
C ILE A 18 -2.75 -1.94 14.24
N ARG A 19 -3.52 -2.26 15.27
CA ARG A 19 -3.77 -1.38 16.41
C ARG A 19 -2.69 -1.44 17.50
N ILE A 20 -1.83 -2.45 17.49
CA ILE A 20 -0.72 -2.55 18.43
C ILE A 20 0.35 -1.53 18.04
N LYS A 21 0.71 -0.63 18.99
CA LYS A 21 1.79 0.33 18.79
C LYS A 21 3.09 -0.42 18.42
N ASN A 22 3.93 0.13 17.60
CA ASN A 22 5.19 -0.41 17.10
C ASN A 22 5.00 -1.61 16.12
N ILE A 23 4.36 -2.70 16.53
CA ILE A 23 4.10 -3.87 15.68
C ILE A 23 3.20 -3.48 14.52
N GLY A 24 2.08 -2.82 14.80
CA GLY A 24 1.14 -2.34 13.78
C GLY A 24 1.81 -1.40 12.77
N ILE A 25 2.73 -0.55 13.23
CA ILE A 25 3.49 0.34 12.35
C ILE A 25 4.33 -0.46 11.36
N ALA A 26 5.05 -1.50 11.84
CA ALA A 26 5.87 -2.34 10.97
C ALA A 26 5.05 -3.02 9.87
N PHE A 27 3.86 -3.54 10.18
CA PHE A 27 2.96 -4.14 9.20
C PHE A 27 2.39 -3.09 8.22
N ARG A 28 1.97 -1.93 8.72
CA ARG A 28 1.44 -0.82 7.90
C ARG A 28 2.49 -0.24 6.96
N SER A 29 3.78 -0.35 7.30
CA SER A 29 4.89 0.12 6.47
C SER A 29 4.94 -0.56 5.10
N ILE A 30 4.36 -1.76 4.93
CA ILE A 30 4.22 -2.41 3.61
C ILE A 30 3.34 -1.55 2.70
N ASN A 31 2.14 -1.20 3.17
CA ASN A 31 1.24 -0.32 2.41
C ASN A 31 1.83 1.08 2.23
N THR A 32 2.50 1.60 3.25
CA THR A 32 3.20 2.89 3.18
C THR A 32 4.25 2.88 2.06
N LEU A 33 5.07 1.84 1.96
CA LEU A 33 6.08 1.72 0.91
C LEU A 33 5.44 1.74 -0.49
N ILE A 34 4.38 0.97 -0.71
CA ILE A 34 3.66 0.93 -2.00
C ILE A 34 3.08 2.31 -2.34
N HIS A 35 2.45 2.97 -1.36
CA HIS A 35 1.86 4.30 -1.52
C HIS A 35 2.90 5.36 -1.91
N GLU A 36 4.02 5.44 -1.17
CA GLU A 36 5.06 6.44 -1.42
C GLU A 36 5.84 6.15 -2.71
N LEU A 37 6.08 4.88 -3.02
CA LEU A 37 6.66 4.49 -4.31
C LEU A 37 5.77 4.88 -5.49
N SER A 38 4.46 4.80 -5.33
CA SER A 38 3.51 5.20 -6.38
C SER A 38 3.61 6.70 -6.67
N HIS A 39 3.74 7.54 -5.64
CA HIS A 39 4.01 8.96 -5.81
C HIS A 39 5.35 9.20 -6.51
N ALA A 40 6.39 8.46 -6.11
CA ALA A 40 7.71 8.57 -6.70
C ALA A 40 7.70 8.20 -8.20
N ILE A 41 7.13 7.05 -8.53
CA ILE A 41 7.02 6.58 -9.92
C ILE A 41 6.21 7.57 -10.76
N MET A 42 5.05 8.02 -10.26
CA MET A 42 4.22 8.99 -10.99
C MET A 42 4.93 10.33 -11.18
N ALA A 43 5.69 10.78 -10.19
CA ALA A 43 6.50 12.00 -10.33
C ALA A 43 7.53 11.85 -11.44
N LEU A 44 8.25 10.72 -11.51
CA LEU A 44 9.23 10.46 -12.57
C LEU A 44 8.57 10.34 -13.94
N LEU A 45 7.46 9.62 -14.07
CA LEU A 45 6.73 9.46 -15.32
C LEU A 45 6.22 10.80 -15.88
N THR A 46 5.92 11.75 -14.98
CA THR A 46 5.48 13.10 -15.36
C THR A 46 6.65 14.08 -15.55
N GLY A 47 7.89 13.61 -15.54
CA GLY A 47 9.09 14.44 -15.70
C GLY A 47 9.42 15.30 -14.48
N GLY A 48 8.93 14.91 -13.30
CA GLY A 48 9.33 15.50 -12.01
C GLY A 48 10.59 14.85 -11.45
N LYS A 49 10.90 15.20 -10.19
CA LYS A 49 12.03 14.64 -9.44
C LYS A 49 11.55 14.13 -8.08
N VAL A 50 12.14 13.04 -7.62
CA VAL A 50 11.93 12.49 -6.27
C VAL A 50 13.18 12.82 -5.46
N THR A 51 12.98 13.43 -4.30
CA THR A 51 14.09 13.81 -3.41
C THR A 51 14.32 12.76 -2.36
N GLU A 52 13.26 12.35 -1.67
CA GLU A 52 13.32 11.34 -0.61
C GLU A 52 11.96 10.70 -0.35
N ILE A 53 12.00 9.46 0.14
CA ILE A 53 10.87 8.78 0.75
C ILE A 53 11.20 8.55 2.22
N LYS A 54 10.27 8.89 3.13
CA LYS A 54 10.38 8.60 4.57
C LYS A 54 9.29 7.64 4.99
N LEU A 55 9.69 6.51 5.53
CA LEU A 55 8.85 5.63 6.33
C LEU A 55 9.09 6.01 7.79
N ASN A 56 8.08 6.39 8.53
CA ASN A 56 8.25 6.85 9.90
C ASN A 56 7.68 5.84 10.91
N ASP A 57 8.25 5.85 12.10
CA ASP A 57 7.87 4.99 13.23
C ASP A 57 6.55 5.36 13.91
N ASN A 58 5.86 6.37 13.40
CA ASN A 58 4.51 6.79 13.80
C ASN A 58 3.46 6.54 12.71
N ALA A 59 3.78 5.73 11.71
CA ALA A 59 2.98 5.48 10.51
C ALA A 59 2.63 6.73 9.68
N SER A 60 3.28 7.88 9.93
CA SER A 60 3.19 9.00 9.02
C SER A 60 3.97 8.72 7.74
N ARG A 61 3.50 9.26 6.64
CA ARG A 61 4.01 9.00 5.29
C ARG A 61 4.57 10.29 4.71
N SER A 62 5.65 10.22 3.98
CA SER A 62 6.05 11.35 3.15
C SER A 62 6.95 10.94 2.00
N CYS A 63 6.51 11.27 0.79
CA CYS A 63 7.35 11.31 -0.39
C CYS A 63 7.54 12.78 -0.79
N ARG A 64 8.79 13.23 -0.81
CA ARG A 64 9.11 14.58 -1.29
C ARG A 64 9.38 14.55 -2.78
N THR A 65 8.39 14.96 -3.54
CA THR A 65 8.47 15.11 -5.00
C THR A 65 8.50 16.57 -5.40
N LYS A 66 9.17 16.86 -6.50
CA LYS A 66 9.15 18.18 -7.16
C LYS A 66 8.51 18.02 -8.53
N SER A 67 7.23 18.35 -8.62
CA SER A 67 6.45 18.39 -9.86
C SER A 67 6.06 19.82 -10.17
N LYS A 68 6.27 20.28 -11.41
CA LYS A 68 5.86 21.62 -11.85
C LYS A 68 4.57 21.49 -12.67
N GLY A 69 3.54 22.25 -12.25
CA GLY A 69 2.25 22.34 -12.93
C GLY A 69 1.13 21.56 -12.23
N ASN A 70 -0.09 22.10 -12.33
CA ASN A 70 -1.26 21.62 -11.61
C ASN A 70 -1.64 20.18 -11.99
N PHE A 71 -1.59 19.86 -13.29
CA PHE A 71 -1.95 18.52 -13.77
C PHE A 71 -0.98 17.43 -13.27
N LYS A 72 0.32 17.72 -13.26
CA LYS A 72 1.33 16.79 -12.73
C LYS A 72 1.16 16.57 -11.23
N THR A 73 0.93 17.65 -10.47
CA THR A 73 0.65 17.56 -9.04
C THR A 73 -0.61 16.74 -8.77
N PHE A 74 -1.66 16.93 -9.56
CA PHE A 74 -2.88 16.13 -9.50
C PHE A 74 -2.58 14.63 -9.69
N LEU A 75 -1.87 14.25 -10.75
CA LEU A 75 -1.52 12.85 -11.03
C LEU A 75 -0.68 12.23 -9.91
N VAL A 76 0.34 12.93 -9.45
CA VAL A 76 1.20 12.45 -8.36
C VAL A 76 0.39 12.25 -7.09
N SER A 77 -0.39 13.25 -6.66
CA SER A 77 -1.17 13.13 -5.41
C SER A 77 -2.31 12.13 -5.50
N SER A 78 -2.81 11.81 -6.70
CA SER A 78 -3.84 10.77 -6.88
C SER A 78 -3.29 9.35 -6.85
N SER A 79 -2.01 9.16 -7.14
CA SER A 79 -1.45 7.83 -7.38
C SER A 79 -1.37 6.96 -6.12
N GLY A 80 -1.07 7.52 -4.94
CA GLY A 80 -0.79 6.74 -3.74
C GLY A 80 -1.92 5.80 -3.31
N TYR A 81 -3.09 6.34 -3.00
CA TYR A 81 -4.25 5.55 -2.54
C TYR A 81 -4.79 4.60 -3.59
N ILE A 82 -4.84 5.06 -4.85
CA ILE A 82 -5.35 4.27 -5.98
C ILE A 82 -4.41 3.10 -6.25
N SER A 83 -3.10 3.33 -6.31
CA SER A 83 -2.12 2.26 -6.54
C SER A 83 -2.07 1.26 -5.41
N SER A 84 -2.19 1.69 -4.14
CA SER A 84 -2.28 0.77 -3.00
C SER A 84 -3.48 -0.16 -3.12
N ALA A 85 -4.65 0.37 -3.47
CA ALA A 85 -5.84 -0.45 -3.67
C ALA A 85 -5.67 -1.42 -4.85
N LEU A 86 -5.21 -0.94 -6.01
CA LEU A 86 -4.96 -1.79 -7.19
C LEU A 86 -3.90 -2.85 -6.93
N PHE A 87 -2.87 -2.53 -6.15
CA PHE A 87 -1.83 -3.49 -5.82
C PHE A 87 -2.36 -4.62 -4.93
N SER A 88 -3.24 -4.32 -3.96
CA SER A 88 -3.90 -5.36 -3.17
C SER A 88 -4.75 -6.29 -4.04
N LEU A 89 -5.52 -5.74 -5.00
CA LEU A 89 -6.29 -6.53 -5.97
C LEU A 89 -5.38 -7.42 -6.82
N LEU A 90 -4.24 -6.90 -7.27
CA LEU A 90 -3.27 -7.65 -8.06
C LEU A 90 -2.69 -8.84 -7.27
N LEU A 91 -2.41 -8.66 -5.97
CA LEU A 91 -2.00 -9.76 -5.09
C LEU A 91 -3.09 -10.84 -4.99
N PHE A 92 -4.35 -10.46 -4.81
CA PHE A 92 -5.46 -11.42 -4.76
C PHE A 92 -5.67 -12.13 -6.11
N TYR A 93 -5.52 -11.42 -7.22
CA TYR A 93 -5.58 -12.01 -8.55
C TYR A 93 -4.47 -13.03 -8.78
N SER A 94 -3.26 -12.75 -8.28
CA SER A 94 -2.11 -13.64 -8.42
C SER A 94 -2.30 -14.99 -7.74
N LEU A 95 -3.06 -15.03 -6.63
CA LEU A 95 -3.40 -16.27 -5.93
C LEU A 95 -4.16 -17.26 -6.83
N ASN A 96 -4.97 -16.75 -7.77
CA ASN A 96 -5.72 -17.57 -8.72
C ASN A 96 -4.87 -18.01 -9.93
N LYS A 97 -3.72 -17.37 -10.15
CA LYS A 97 -2.85 -17.62 -11.32
C LYS A 97 -1.53 -18.31 -10.95
N GLU A 98 -1.33 -18.63 -9.68
CA GLU A 98 -0.10 -19.25 -9.16
C GLU A 98 1.18 -18.42 -9.44
N TRP A 99 1.05 -17.08 -9.57
CA TRP A 99 2.15 -16.15 -9.81
C TRP A 99 2.87 -15.74 -8.52
N ASN A 100 2.68 -16.47 -7.45
CA ASN A 100 3.05 -16.05 -6.10
C ASN A 100 4.55 -15.78 -5.94
N GLN A 101 5.40 -16.61 -6.53
CA GLN A 101 6.85 -16.44 -6.43
C GLN A 101 7.33 -15.11 -7.04
N TYR A 102 6.69 -14.64 -8.11
CA TYR A 102 7.08 -13.39 -8.77
C TYR A 102 6.86 -12.17 -7.88
N PHE A 103 5.90 -12.23 -6.94
CA PHE A 103 5.67 -11.14 -5.99
C PHE A 103 6.76 -11.02 -4.93
N PHE A 104 7.36 -12.13 -4.49
CA PHE A 104 8.51 -12.07 -3.57
C PHE A 104 9.72 -11.43 -4.25
N TYR A 105 10.01 -11.77 -5.52
CA TYR A 105 11.02 -11.08 -6.32
C TYR A 105 10.69 -9.61 -6.51
N PHE A 106 9.42 -9.30 -6.79
CA PHE A 106 8.97 -7.91 -6.94
C PHE A 106 9.15 -7.11 -5.64
N PHE A 107 8.72 -7.62 -4.50
CA PHE A 107 8.89 -6.95 -3.21
C PHE A 107 10.37 -6.73 -2.87
N MET A 108 11.22 -7.72 -3.13
CA MET A 108 12.67 -7.58 -2.97
C MET A 108 13.22 -6.48 -3.89
N PHE A 109 12.85 -6.50 -5.16
CA PHE A 109 13.33 -5.55 -6.16
C PHE A 109 12.92 -4.11 -5.83
N ILE A 110 11.64 -3.85 -5.51
CA ILE A 110 11.19 -2.51 -5.15
C ILE A 110 11.81 -2.01 -3.85
N SER A 111 12.07 -2.91 -2.90
CA SER A 111 12.76 -2.57 -1.64
C SER A 111 14.20 -2.13 -1.90
N ILE A 112 14.93 -2.85 -2.73
CA ILE A 112 16.32 -2.52 -3.11
C ILE A 112 16.35 -1.17 -3.84
N ILE A 113 15.47 -0.96 -4.82
CA ILE A 113 15.39 0.32 -5.55
C ILE A 113 15.05 1.46 -4.59
N ALA A 114 14.07 1.29 -3.72
CA ALA A 114 13.68 2.32 -2.75
C ALA A 114 14.84 2.70 -1.81
N LEU A 115 15.60 1.72 -1.33
CA LEU A 115 16.78 1.92 -0.48
C LEU A 115 17.90 2.68 -1.21
N ILE A 116 18.21 2.27 -2.43
CA ILE A 116 19.31 2.88 -3.18
C ILE A 116 18.98 4.34 -3.53
N PHE A 117 17.79 4.60 -4.00
CA PHE A 117 17.49 5.90 -4.60
C PHE A 117 16.78 6.88 -3.65
N TRP A 118 15.90 6.43 -2.73
CA TRP A 118 14.97 7.35 -2.08
C TRP A 118 14.85 7.27 -0.58
N ILE A 119 14.98 6.10 0.06
CA ILE A 119 14.83 5.98 1.52
C ILE A 119 16.10 6.50 2.21
N ARG A 120 15.92 7.48 3.12
CA ARG A 120 17.06 8.18 3.76
C ARG A 120 16.95 8.27 5.28
N ASN A 121 15.84 7.86 5.89
CA ASN A 121 15.68 7.88 7.35
C ASN A 121 15.97 6.51 7.98
N ALA A 122 16.48 6.51 9.21
CA ALA A 122 16.95 5.31 9.90
C ALA A 122 15.88 4.21 10.00
N TYR A 123 14.67 4.56 10.45
CA TYR A 123 13.58 3.59 10.52
C TYR A 123 13.27 2.97 9.13
N GLY A 124 13.14 3.82 8.11
CA GLY A 124 12.86 3.35 6.75
C GLY A 124 13.94 2.41 6.22
N ILE A 125 15.22 2.72 6.45
CA ILE A 125 16.35 1.87 6.03
C ILE A 125 16.28 0.51 6.74
N ILE A 126 16.19 0.50 8.07
CA ILE A 126 16.17 -0.74 8.86
C ILE A 126 14.96 -1.60 8.47
N TRP A 127 13.77 -0.98 8.41
CA TRP A 127 12.54 -1.70 8.07
C TRP A 127 12.59 -2.28 6.65
N THR A 128 13.03 -1.50 5.67
CA THR A 128 13.05 -1.95 4.27
C THR A 128 14.13 -3.02 4.05
N LEU A 129 15.28 -2.92 4.73
CA LEU A 129 16.29 -3.99 4.75
C LEU A 129 15.72 -5.28 5.34
N ALA A 130 15.05 -5.21 6.49
CA ALA A 130 14.42 -6.37 7.11
C ALA A 130 13.36 -6.99 6.19
N PHE A 131 12.51 -6.16 5.57
CA PHE A 131 11.48 -6.60 4.64
C PHE A 131 12.08 -7.28 3.39
N ALA A 132 13.13 -6.68 2.80
CA ALA A 132 13.85 -7.27 1.66
C ALA A 132 14.51 -8.60 2.05
N SER A 133 15.14 -8.69 3.24
CA SER A 133 15.77 -9.91 3.74
C SER A 133 14.76 -11.03 3.98
N ILE A 134 13.58 -10.72 4.51
CA ILE A 134 12.51 -11.71 4.69
C ILE A 134 12.05 -12.25 3.32
N ASN A 135 11.81 -11.38 2.34
CA ASN A 135 11.43 -11.82 0.99
C ASN A 135 12.55 -12.65 0.33
N PHE A 136 13.81 -12.28 0.52
CA PHE A 136 14.95 -13.05 0.04
C PHE A 136 15.04 -14.44 0.70
N ALA A 137 14.86 -14.51 2.02
CA ALA A 137 14.84 -15.78 2.73
C ALA A 137 13.70 -16.69 2.26
N LEU A 138 12.52 -16.14 2.01
CA LEU A 138 11.39 -16.89 1.45
C LEU A 138 11.70 -17.45 0.06
N ILE A 139 12.44 -16.71 -0.78
CA ILE A 139 12.87 -17.15 -2.11
C ILE A 139 13.88 -18.32 -2.01
N LEU A 140 14.78 -18.29 -1.01
CA LEU A 140 15.81 -19.32 -0.84
C LEU A 140 15.30 -20.65 -0.29
N ILE A 141 14.10 -20.69 0.31
CA ILE A 141 13.52 -21.90 0.87
C ILE A 141 12.46 -22.45 -0.08
N PRO A 142 12.80 -23.39 -1.00
CA PRO A 142 11.89 -23.84 -2.05
C PRO A 142 10.56 -24.40 -1.52
N ASN A 143 10.59 -25.15 -0.40
CA ASN A 143 9.40 -25.71 0.21
C ASN A 143 8.50 -24.63 0.86
N ALA A 144 9.07 -23.52 1.36
CA ALA A 144 8.29 -22.45 1.94
C ALA A 144 7.49 -21.72 0.86
N ILE A 145 8.10 -21.44 -0.30
CA ILE A 145 7.37 -20.82 -1.42
C ILE A 145 6.25 -21.74 -1.91
N HIS A 146 6.55 -23.02 -2.13
CA HIS A 146 5.55 -23.95 -2.66
C HIS A 146 4.36 -24.14 -1.70
N ASN A 147 4.63 -24.29 -0.40
CA ASN A 147 3.60 -24.65 0.58
C ASN A 147 2.87 -23.45 1.18
N TYR A 148 3.55 -22.30 1.38
CA TYR A 148 3.03 -21.18 2.18
C TYR A 148 2.84 -19.88 1.39
N SER A 149 3.30 -19.78 0.15
CA SER A 149 3.22 -18.56 -0.65
C SER A 149 1.79 -18.00 -0.74
N ASN A 150 0.81 -18.88 -0.95
CA ASN A 150 -0.60 -18.48 -1.01
C ASN A 150 -1.07 -17.80 0.28
N TYR A 151 -0.67 -18.31 1.45
CA TYR A 151 -1.06 -17.74 2.74
C TYR A 151 -0.34 -16.41 3.01
N ILE A 152 0.95 -16.34 2.70
CA ILE A 152 1.75 -15.13 2.89
C ILE A 152 1.24 -13.99 2.00
N LEU A 153 1.01 -14.25 0.72
CA LEU A 153 0.50 -13.23 -0.22
C LEU A 153 -0.93 -12.83 0.10
N LEU A 154 -1.77 -13.76 0.56
CA LEU A 154 -3.09 -13.42 1.06
C LEU A 154 -3.00 -12.44 2.23
N ILE A 155 -2.11 -12.71 3.21
CA ILE A 155 -1.89 -11.83 4.36
C ILE A 155 -1.40 -10.46 3.88
N PHE A 156 -0.45 -10.38 2.95
CA PHE A 156 0.02 -9.11 2.41
C PHE A 156 -1.10 -8.35 1.67
N GLY A 157 -1.89 -9.03 0.84
CA GLY A 157 -3.02 -8.43 0.13
C GLY A 157 -4.07 -7.87 1.09
N LEU A 158 -4.47 -8.66 2.10
CA LEU A 158 -5.42 -8.23 3.14
C LEU A 158 -4.87 -7.06 3.95
N LEU A 159 -3.60 -7.11 4.33
CA LEU A 159 -2.95 -6.05 5.11
C LEU A 159 -2.94 -4.73 4.34
N ILE A 160 -2.54 -4.74 3.06
CA ILE A 160 -2.55 -3.55 2.21
C ILE A 160 -3.97 -3.03 2.02
N ALA A 161 -4.94 -3.90 1.74
CA ALA A 161 -6.34 -3.51 1.54
C ALA A 161 -6.94 -2.86 2.80
N ILE A 162 -6.78 -3.50 3.96
CA ILE A 162 -7.32 -3.02 5.24
C ILE A 162 -6.65 -1.71 5.66
N ASP A 163 -5.31 -1.63 5.60
CA ASP A 163 -4.61 -0.39 5.96
C ASP A 163 -4.93 0.76 4.99
N ASN A 164 -5.07 0.48 3.69
CA ASN A 164 -5.47 1.50 2.72
C ASN A 164 -6.89 2.00 2.97
N LEU A 165 -7.82 1.11 3.31
CA LEU A 165 -9.20 1.48 3.67
C LEU A 165 -9.21 2.38 4.92
N ILE A 166 -8.48 2.00 5.97
CA ILE A 166 -8.34 2.81 7.20
C ILE A 166 -7.70 4.17 6.89
N ALA A 167 -6.70 4.19 6.01
CA ALA A 167 -6.04 5.43 5.59
C ALA A 167 -6.99 6.35 4.82
N CYS A 168 -7.85 5.82 3.93
CA CYS A 168 -8.87 6.60 3.21
C CYS A 168 -9.94 7.14 4.18
N LEU A 169 -10.39 6.35 5.15
CA LEU A 169 -11.33 6.81 6.19
C LEU A 169 -10.71 7.94 7.03
N THR A 170 -9.45 7.79 7.42
CA THR A 170 -8.71 8.81 8.15
C THR A 170 -8.55 10.09 7.32
N LEU A 171 -8.22 9.94 6.03
CA LEU A 171 -8.12 11.06 5.10
C LEU A 171 -9.45 11.81 4.97
N LEU A 172 -10.56 11.08 4.84
CA LEU A 172 -11.90 11.65 4.76
C LEU A 172 -12.21 12.44 6.04
N TYR A 173 -11.97 11.86 7.22
CA TYR A 173 -12.15 12.54 8.50
C TYR A 173 -11.33 13.84 8.58
N ILE A 174 -10.03 13.79 8.26
CA ILE A 174 -9.14 14.95 8.28
C ILE A 174 -9.59 16.00 7.26
N SER A 175 -10.08 15.58 6.09
CA SER A 175 -10.54 16.51 5.04
C SER A 175 -11.79 17.28 5.44
N ILE A 176 -12.57 16.80 6.41
CA ILE A 176 -13.73 17.51 6.98
C ILE A 176 -13.28 18.45 8.10
N ILE A 177 -12.50 17.94 9.08
CA ILE A 177 -12.15 18.69 10.29
C ILE A 177 -11.04 19.73 10.03
N THR A 178 -10.02 19.33 9.28
CA THR A 178 -8.84 20.18 9.00
C THR A 178 -8.43 20.07 7.52
N PRO A 179 -9.24 20.61 6.57
CA PRO A 179 -9.03 20.40 5.12
C PRO A 179 -7.64 20.78 4.62
N LYS A 180 -6.99 21.74 5.27
CA LYS A 180 -5.63 22.20 4.92
C LYS A 180 -4.53 21.18 5.29
N LYS A 181 -4.84 20.17 6.11
CA LYS A 181 -3.92 19.13 6.58
C LYS A 181 -4.21 17.74 5.99
N ALA A 182 -5.15 17.63 5.03
CA ALA A 182 -5.54 16.37 4.42
C ALA A 182 -4.57 15.90 3.29
N GLY A 183 -3.28 16.13 3.45
CA GLY A 183 -2.22 15.56 2.59
C GLY A 183 -2.53 15.66 1.10
N ASP A 184 -2.60 14.50 0.43
CA ASP A 184 -2.84 14.41 -1.01
C ASP A 184 -4.15 15.03 -1.46
N ALA A 185 -5.24 14.86 -0.69
CA ALA A 185 -6.51 15.48 -1.00
C ALA A 185 -6.41 17.02 -0.97
N THR A 186 -5.61 17.57 -0.04
CA THR A 186 -5.33 19.02 -0.01
C THR A 186 -4.51 19.48 -1.21
N ASN A 187 -3.50 18.68 -1.62
CA ASN A 187 -2.68 19.01 -2.78
C ASN A 187 -3.52 19.05 -4.06
N ILE A 188 -4.42 18.09 -4.22
CA ILE A 188 -5.34 18.06 -5.37
C ILE A 188 -6.34 19.21 -5.29
N ALA A 189 -6.89 19.50 -4.11
CA ALA A 189 -7.82 20.63 -3.93
C ALA A 189 -7.20 21.96 -4.33
N LYS A 190 -5.92 22.19 -4.04
CA LYS A 190 -5.19 23.41 -4.46
C LYS A 190 -5.07 23.52 -5.97
N THR A 191 -4.94 22.41 -6.69
CA THR A 191 -4.74 22.39 -8.15
C THR A 191 -6.06 22.46 -8.91
N THR A 192 -7.12 21.83 -8.38
CA THR A 192 -8.43 21.70 -9.04
C THR A 192 -9.46 22.70 -8.56
N LYS A 193 -9.23 23.36 -7.42
CA LYS A 193 -10.17 24.21 -6.71
C LYS A 193 -11.43 23.48 -6.20
N ILE A 194 -11.45 22.15 -6.26
CA ILE A 194 -12.50 21.32 -5.67
C ILE A 194 -12.09 20.99 -4.23
N PRO A 195 -13.00 21.12 -3.23
CA PRO A 195 -12.66 20.86 -1.82
C PRO A 195 -12.05 19.47 -1.58
N ALA A 196 -11.11 19.39 -0.65
CA ALA A 196 -10.37 18.15 -0.33
C ALA A 196 -11.28 16.97 0.05
N PHE A 197 -12.43 17.25 0.66
CA PHE A 197 -13.44 16.27 1.02
C PHE A 197 -13.90 15.42 -0.18
N PHE A 198 -14.16 16.02 -1.34
CA PHE A 198 -14.60 15.29 -2.53
C PHE A 198 -13.53 14.33 -3.03
N TRP A 199 -12.27 14.72 -2.96
CA TRP A 199 -11.15 13.87 -3.36
C TRP A 199 -10.93 12.72 -2.38
N ALA A 200 -11.03 12.98 -1.08
CA ALA A 200 -10.96 11.95 -0.06
C ALA A 200 -12.11 10.94 -0.19
N LEU A 201 -13.32 11.42 -0.47
CA LEU A 201 -14.50 10.57 -0.72
C LEU A 201 -14.29 9.71 -1.99
N LEU A 202 -13.75 10.29 -3.06
CA LEU A 202 -13.44 9.56 -4.28
C LEU A 202 -12.43 8.43 -4.03
N PHE A 203 -11.35 8.69 -3.28
CA PHE A 203 -10.36 7.66 -2.93
C PHE A 203 -10.99 6.54 -2.09
N LEU A 204 -11.83 6.89 -1.13
CA LEU A 204 -12.56 5.89 -0.34
C LEU A 204 -13.49 5.04 -1.21
N THR A 205 -14.26 5.66 -2.12
CA THR A 205 -15.17 4.95 -3.02
C THR A 205 -14.42 3.99 -3.95
N ILE A 206 -13.30 4.43 -4.53
CA ILE A 206 -12.44 3.58 -5.35
C ILE A 206 -11.88 2.43 -4.53
N THR A 207 -11.41 2.68 -3.31
CA THR A 207 -10.87 1.64 -2.43
C THR A 207 -11.94 0.61 -2.07
N ILE A 208 -13.16 1.04 -1.71
CA ILE A 208 -14.29 0.14 -1.42
C ILE A 208 -14.65 -0.70 -2.65
N TYR A 209 -14.72 -0.08 -3.82
CA TYR A 209 -15.00 -0.79 -5.07
C TYR A 209 -13.95 -1.86 -5.35
N ILE A 210 -12.67 -1.55 -5.18
CA ILE A 210 -11.58 -2.50 -5.38
C ILE A 210 -11.61 -3.62 -4.33
N CYS A 211 -11.93 -3.32 -3.07
CA CYS A 211 -12.15 -4.34 -2.04
C CYS A 211 -13.31 -5.28 -2.41
N TYR A 212 -14.38 -4.74 -2.98
CA TYR A 212 -15.50 -5.55 -3.49
C TYR A 212 -15.05 -6.46 -4.65
N GLN A 213 -14.29 -5.95 -5.62
CA GLN A 213 -13.72 -6.78 -6.69
C GLN A 213 -12.79 -7.87 -6.14
N SER A 214 -12.00 -7.56 -5.12
CA SER A 214 -11.16 -8.54 -4.43
C SER A 214 -11.99 -9.63 -3.76
N TYR A 215 -13.10 -9.26 -3.11
CA TYR A 215 -14.03 -10.22 -2.54
C TYR A 215 -14.63 -11.16 -3.59
N LEU A 216 -14.99 -10.67 -4.77
CA LEU A 216 -15.51 -11.48 -5.86
C LEU A 216 -14.50 -12.56 -6.32
N LEU A 217 -13.20 -12.29 -6.24
CA LEU A 217 -12.16 -13.28 -6.54
C LEU A 217 -12.15 -14.46 -5.54
N PHE A 218 -12.65 -14.24 -4.33
CA PHE A 218 -12.74 -15.26 -3.28
C PHE A 218 -14.10 -15.97 -3.22
N LEU A 219 -15.14 -15.47 -3.89
CA LEU A 219 -16.47 -16.09 -3.87
C LEU A 219 -16.45 -17.59 -4.15
N PRO A 220 -15.68 -18.11 -5.15
CA PRO A 220 -15.62 -19.55 -5.40
C PRO A 220 -15.05 -20.35 -4.22
N ILE A 221 -14.22 -19.73 -3.38
CA ILE A 221 -13.65 -20.36 -2.17
C ILE A 221 -14.69 -20.42 -1.06
N PHE A 222 -15.59 -19.43 -1.00
CA PHE A 222 -16.66 -19.36 0.01
C PHE A 222 -17.85 -20.26 -0.31
N GLN A 223 -18.00 -20.71 -1.56
CA GLN A 223 -19.09 -21.59 -2.01
C GLN A 223 -18.76 -23.08 -1.92
N LYS A 224 -17.50 -23.44 -1.70
CA LYS A 224 -17.02 -24.79 -1.42
C LYS A 224 -16.93 -25.04 0.07
#